data_4a49e81e7851f502a9c27415d8c2297f
#
_entry.id   4a49e81e7851f502a9c27415d8c2297f
#
_cell.length_a   1.000
_cell.length_b   1.000
_cell.length_c   1.000
_cell.angle_alpha   90.00
_cell.angle_beta   90.00
_cell.angle_gamma   90.00
#
_symmetry.space_group_name_H-M   'P 1'
#
loop_
_entity.id
_entity.type
_entity.pdbx_description
1 polymer ?
#
loop_
_entity_poly.entity_id
_entity_poly.type
_entity_poly.pdbx_seq_one_letter_code
_entity_poly.pdbx_strand_id
1 'polypeptide(L)'
;LPLRAERMRPFYRWLRRHNRRVFLGAFGMDRYWVKAGLDCQTFRYSDFNLGSQVRQRADNDFWIAEWLHGEKGRLNTYIAQDCDGIVAGLYEYDASYRKEFADKLRFIPFPIDVRRAPLIADFDKTDFPAERPVRFFVGVQRDRSSYKGTDVMLRALRRLEAERPDEVQVVKVENVPFEEYKKAMLSCDVLLDQLYSYTPAMNALQAMAQGLVVVSGGEPESYEILGCTDIHPIVNVLPNEADVYEQLRALVDHKARLPQLSHESRLYIERYHDHLKVAQAYLDFWQSIGK
;
A
#
# COMPACT_ATOMS: atom_id res chain seq x y z
N LEU A 1 -16.50 -12.79 16.26
CA LEU A 1 -16.38 -11.89 17.42
C LEU A 1 -14.96 -11.35 17.44
N PRO A 2 -14.73 -10.03 17.37
CA PRO A 2 -13.39 -9.50 17.55
C PRO A 2 -12.90 -9.88 18.96
N LEU A 3 -11.80 -10.61 19.02
CA LEU A 3 -11.18 -10.95 20.30
C LEU A 3 -10.65 -9.65 20.93
N ARG A 4 -11.11 -9.33 22.13
CA ARG A 4 -10.59 -8.19 22.88
C ARG A 4 -9.11 -8.42 23.22
N ALA A 5 -8.30 -7.37 23.22
CA ALA A 5 -6.85 -7.45 23.44
C ALA A 5 -6.50 -8.18 24.76
N GLU A 6 -7.30 -8.00 25.81
CA GLU A 6 -7.17 -8.68 27.09
C GLU A 6 -7.24 -10.22 26.98
N ARG A 7 -8.06 -10.74 26.04
CA ARG A 7 -8.18 -12.19 25.78
C ARG A 7 -7.09 -12.70 24.85
N MET A 8 -6.49 -11.83 24.06
CA MET A 8 -5.40 -12.21 23.12
C MET A 8 -4.10 -12.54 23.86
N ARG A 9 -3.80 -11.91 24.98
CA ARG A 9 -2.57 -12.19 25.73
C ARG A 9 -2.48 -13.63 26.27
N PRO A 10 -3.52 -14.20 26.89
CA PRO A 10 -3.55 -15.62 27.25
C PRO A 10 -3.46 -16.54 26.03
N PHE A 11 -4.15 -16.20 24.94
CA PHE A 11 -4.08 -16.95 23.67
C PHE A 11 -2.67 -16.93 23.08
N TYR A 12 -2.00 -15.79 23.03
CA TYR A 12 -0.61 -15.68 22.59
C TYR A 12 0.33 -16.55 23.45
N ARG A 13 0.16 -16.53 24.79
CA ARG A 13 0.95 -17.38 25.69
C ARG A 13 0.71 -18.88 25.43
N TRP A 14 -0.50 -19.24 25.09
CA TRP A 14 -0.83 -20.59 24.68
C TRP A 14 -0.14 -20.96 23.37
N LEU A 15 -0.21 -20.10 22.34
CA LEU A 15 0.52 -20.28 21.09
C LEU A 15 2.03 -20.43 21.32
N ARG A 16 2.61 -19.59 22.16
CA ARG A 16 4.05 -19.61 22.49
C ARG A 16 4.48 -20.92 23.14
N ARG A 17 3.63 -21.51 23.99
CA ARG A 17 3.91 -22.80 24.66
C ARG A 17 3.79 -24.01 23.74
N HIS A 18 2.95 -23.93 22.70
CA HIS A 18 2.64 -25.05 21.82
C HIS A 18 3.35 -24.97 20.46
N ASN A 19 4.13 -23.93 20.21
CA ASN A 19 4.89 -23.76 18.98
C ASN A 19 6.35 -23.50 19.29
N ARG A 20 7.22 -24.11 18.49
CA ARG A 20 8.67 -23.92 18.62
C ARG A 20 9.07 -22.48 18.36
N ARG A 21 8.39 -21.79 17.45
CA ARG A 21 8.65 -20.40 17.07
C ARG A 21 7.34 -19.67 16.80
N VAL A 22 7.30 -18.40 17.14
CA VAL A 22 6.16 -17.51 16.89
C VAL A 22 6.65 -16.23 16.27
N PHE A 23 6.03 -15.81 15.17
CA PHE A 23 6.39 -14.62 14.41
C PHE A 23 5.29 -13.59 14.47
N LEU A 24 5.68 -12.31 14.52
CA LEU A 24 4.77 -11.17 14.41
C LEU A 24 4.76 -10.65 12.97
N GLY A 25 3.57 -10.47 12.39
CA GLY A 25 3.39 -9.75 11.13
C GLY A 25 3.06 -8.28 11.36
N ALA A 26 3.93 -7.37 10.91
CA ALA A 26 3.69 -5.94 10.87
C ALA A 26 3.05 -5.59 9.50
N PHE A 27 1.71 -5.68 9.41
CA PHE A 27 0.95 -5.61 8.16
C PHE A 27 -0.20 -4.59 8.19
N GLY A 28 -0.23 -3.72 9.16
CA GLY A 28 -1.29 -2.73 9.32
C GLY A 28 -0.99 -1.79 10.46
N MET A 29 -1.99 -0.97 10.77
CA MET A 29 -1.89 -0.01 11.88
C MET A 29 -1.66 -0.72 13.21
N ASP A 30 -0.59 -0.34 13.90
CA ASP A 30 -0.22 -0.81 15.21
C ASP A 30 0.52 0.28 16.03
N ARG A 31 1.01 -0.10 17.21
CA ARG A 31 1.72 0.83 18.09
C ARG A 31 2.94 1.49 17.42
N TYR A 32 3.75 0.70 16.73
CA TYR A 32 5.02 1.18 16.15
C TYR A 32 4.76 2.07 14.95
N TRP A 33 3.79 1.72 14.11
CA TRP A 33 3.31 2.55 13.02
C TRP A 33 2.79 3.91 13.51
N VAL A 34 1.87 3.91 14.51
CA VAL A 34 1.31 5.15 15.08
C VAL A 34 2.41 6.01 15.71
N LYS A 35 3.35 5.38 16.45
CA LYS A 35 4.48 6.07 17.08
C LYS A 35 5.39 6.73 16.02
N ALA A 36 5.75 6.01 14.96
CA ALA A 36 6.61 6.49 13.88
C ALA A 36 5.94 7.60 13.07
N GLY A 37 4.62 7.50 12.81
CA GLY A 37 3.89 8.55 12.11
C GLY A 37 3.74 9.84 12.92
N LEU A 38 3.67 9.73 14.25
CA LEU A 38 3.52 10.88 15.14
C LEU A 38 4.85 11.57 15.52
N ASP A 39 6.01 10.90 15.34
CA ASP A 39 7.30 11.50 15.67
C ASP A 39 7.74 12.60 14.69
N CYS A 40 7.08 12.70 13.54
CA CYS A 40 7.35 13.66 12.47
C CYS A 40 8.82 13.67 12.00
N GLN A 41 9.54 12.55 12.18
CA GLN A 41 10.95 12.39 11.82
C GLN A 41 11.18 11.14 10.98
N THR A 42 10.49 10.04 11.31
CA THR A 42 10.63 8.76 10.60
C THR A 42 10.13 8.88 9.16
N PHE A 43 9.04 9.63 8.94
CA PHE A 43 8.44 9.82 7.62
C PHE A 43 8.33 11.30 7.26
N ARG A 44 8.60 11.64 6.00
CA ARG A 44 8.31 12.97 5.44
C ARG A 44 6.80 13.27 5.47
N TYR A 45 5.99 12.23 5.28
CA TYR A 45 4.53 12.26 5.39
C TYR A 45 4.00 10.85 5.70
N SER A 46 2.85 10.80 6.32
CA SER A 46 2.15 9.55 6.64
C SER A 46 0.67 9.82 6.93
N ASP A 47 -0.05 8.80 7.36
CA ASP A 47 -1.40 8.97 7.89
C ASP A 47 -1.48 10.00 9.03
N PHE A 48 -0.38 10.19 9.77
CA PHE A 48 -0.33 11.00 10.99
C PHE A 48 0.42 12.31 10.85
N ASN A 49 1.30 12.47 9.86
CA ASN A 49 2.12 13.69 9.72
C ASN A 49 2.21 14.19 8.28
N LEU A 50 2.50 15.48 8.15
CA LEU A 50 2.97 16.14 6.93
C LEU A 50 4.18 17.00 7.31
N GLY A 51 5.37 16.61 6.87
CA GLY A 51 6.61 17.20 7.31
C GLY A 51 6.77 17.10 8.83
N SER A 52 7.08 18.22 9.47
CA SER A 52 7.25 18.34 10.92
C SER A 52 5.95 18.53 11.70
N GLN A 53 4.78 18.43 11.07
CA GLN A 53 3.50 18.68 11.70
C GLN A 53 2.62 17.45 11.73
N VAL A 54 1.96 17.20 12.86
CA VAL A 54 0.94 16.18 13.00
C VAL A 54 -0.31 16.61 12.22
N ARG A 55 -0.82 15.70 11.38
CA ARG A 55 -2.07 15.94 10.65
C ARG A 55 -3.25 16.00 11.61
N GLN A 56 -4.06 17.05 11.49
CA GLN A 56 -5.30 17.19 12.26
C GLN A 56 -6.39 16.34 11.60
N ARG A 57 -6.76 15.23 12.26
CA ARG A 57 -7.80 14.31 11.82
C ARG A 57 -8.70 13.94 13.00
N ALA A 58 -9.99 13.81 12.74
CA ALA A 58 -10.99 13.52 13.77
C ALA A 58 -10.78 12.16 14.49
N ASP A 59 -10.14 11.20 13.83
CA ASP A 59 -9.90 9.86 14.37
C ASP A 59 -8.50 9.66 14.98
N ASN A 60 -7.62 10.67 14.93
CA ASN A 60 -6.27 10.56 15.48
C ASN A 60 -6.27 10.26 16.99
N ASP A 61 -7.11 10.96 17.76
CA ASP A 61 -7.20 10.74 19.20
C ASP A 61 -7.61 9.31 19.54
N PHE A 62 -8.54 8.75 18.76
CA PHE A 62 -8.94 7.35 18.91
C PHE A 62 -7.76 6.40 18.67
N TRP A 63 -7.01 6.57 17.58
CA TRP A 63 -5.88 5.71 17.25
C TRP A 63 -4.73 5.85 18.24
N ILE A 64 -4.45 7.07 18.71
CA ILE A 64 -3.46 7.35 19.76
C ILE A 64 -3.86 6.64 21.06
N ALA A 65 -5.13 6.78 21.50
CA ALA A 65 -5.63 6.13 22.71
C ALA A 65 -5.53 4.60 22.61
N GLU A 66 -5.94 4.01 21.49
CA GLU A 66 -5.93 2.55 21.28
C GLU A 66 -4.50 1.98 21.22
N TRP A 67 -3.60 2.62 20.45
CA TRP A 67 -2.30 2.03 20.16
C TRP A 67 -1.16 2.53 21.05
N LEU A 68 -1.19 3.77 21.54
CA LEU A 68 -0.11 4.27 22.41
C LEU A 68 -0.45 4.07 23.90
N HIS A 69 -1.71 4.19 24.28
CA HIS A 69 -2.12 4.17 25.67
C HIS A 69 -2.99 2.95 26.04
N GLY A 70 -3.64 2.31 25.05
CA GLY A 70 -4.60 1.21 25.23
C GLY A 70 -3.96 -0.18 25.35
N GLU A 71 -4.85 -1.17 25.60
CA GLU A 71 -4.45 -2.59 25.71
C GLU A 71 -3.90 -3.15 24.39
N LYS A 72 -4.36 -2.66 23.24
CA LYS A 72 -3.83 -3.11 21.94
C LYS A 72 -2.34 -2.78 21.81
N GLY A 73 -1.95 -1.56 22.18
CA GLY A 73 -0.55 -1.16 22.16
C GLY A 73 0.31 -1.93 23.15
N ARG A 74 -0.20 -2.17 24.38
CA ARG A 74 0.50 -3.01 25.37
C ARG A 74 0.67 -4.45 24.90
N LEU A 75 -0.33 -5.02 24.25
CA LEU A 75 -0.26 -6.36 23.67
C LEU A 75 0.74 -6.40 22.50
N ASN A 76 0.69 -5.43 21.59
CA ASN A 76 1.62 -5.35 20.47
C ASN A 76 3.07 -5.24 20.96
N THR A 77 3.36 -4.39 21.94
CA THR A 77 4.69 -4.30 22.57
C THR A 77 5.13 -5.64 23.17
N TYR A 78 4.25 -6.29 23.93
CA TYR A 78 4.55 -7.57 24.55
C TYR A 78 4.88 -8.64 23.51
N ILE A 79 4.09 -8.75 22.43
CA ILE A 79 4.31 -9.73 21.37
C ILE A 79 5.61 -9.38 20.59
N ALA A 80 5.82 -8.10 20.25
CA ALA A 80 7.01 -7.67 19.53
C ALA A 80 8.29 -7.96 20.28
N GLN A 81 8.29 -7.84 21.61
CA GLN A 81 9.45 -8.17 22.46
C GLN A 81 9.68 -9.68 22.56
N ASP A 82 8.62 -10.48 22.72
CA ASP A 82 8.69 -11.91 23.03
C ASP A 82 8.80 -12.83 21.79
N CYS A 83 8.30 -12.41 20.63
CA CYS A 83 8.30 -13.23 19.40
C CYS A 83 9.74 -13.48 18.89
N ASP A 84 9.92 -14.57 18.15
CA ASP A 84 11.21 -15.00 17.61
C ASP A 84 11.64 -14.17 16.39
N GLY A 85 10.69 -13.61 15.64
CA GLY A 85 10.97 -12.76 14.50
C GLY A 85 9.77 -11.89 14.13
N ILE A 86 10.04 -10.83 13.39
CA ILE A 86 9.03 -9.88 12.90
C ILE A 86 9.15 -9.79 11.40
N VAL A 87 8.03 -9.84 10.69
CA VAL A 87 7.96 -9.64 9.25
C VAL A 87 7.24 -8.32 8.96
N ALA A 88 7.87 -7.44 8.20
CA ALA A 88 7.26 -6.23 7.68
C ALA A 88 6.96 -6.38 6.18
N GLY A 89 5.72 -6.05 5.77
CA GLY A 89 5.24 -6.25 4.39
C GLY A 89 5.36 -5.02 3.49
N LEU A 90 5.56 -3.83 4.07
CA LEU A 90 5.77 -2.55 3.39
C LEU A 90 6.98 -1.84 4.01
N TYR A 91 7.61 -0.93 3.26
CA TYR A 91 8.72 -0.12 3.77
C TYR A 91 8.35 0.60 5.08
N GLU A 92 7.16 1.17 5.14
CA GLU A 92 6.71 1.94 6.30
C GLU A 92 6.62 1.08 7.55
N TYR A 93 6.20 -0.17 7.43
CA TYR A 93 6.18 -1.09 8.57
C TYR A 93 7.61 -1.50 8.98
N ASP A 94 8.49 -1.70 8.00
CA ASP A 94 9.90 -1.97 8.29
C ASP A 94 10.55 -0.80 9.02
N ALA A 95 10.43 0.42 8.51
CA ALA A 95 10.97 1.63 9.11
C ALA A 95 10.45 1.86 10.53
N SER A 96 9.17 1.54 10.79
CA SER A 96 8.55 1.69 12.11
C SER A 96 9.13 0.74 13.17
N TYR A 97 9.55 -0.44 12.77
CA TYR A 97 10.06 -1.46 13.69
C TYR A 97 11.60 -1.50 13.77
N ARG A 98 12.29 -1.06 12.72
CA ARG A 98 13.73 -1.26 12.54
C ARG A 98 14.57 -0.69 13.66
N LYS A 99 14.19 0.47 14.20
CA LYS A 99 14.92 1.13 15.29
C LYS A 99 15.03 0.27 16.56
N GLU A 100 13.96 -0.51 16.86
CA GLU A 100 13.86 -1.27 18.11
C GLU A 100 14.13 -2.77 17.93
N PHE A 101 13.99 -3.33 16.71
CA PHE A 101 13.99 -4.78 16.45
C PHE A 101 14.79 -5.18 15.21
N ALA A 102 15.82 -4.43 14.83
CA ALA A 102 16.61 -4.69 13.61
C ALA A 102 17.19 -6.12 13.55
N ASP A 103 17.54 -6.70 14.69
CA ASP A 103 18.11 -8.03 14.85
C ASP A 103 17.17 -9.18 14.48
N LYS A 104 15.87 -8.98 14.64
CA LYS A 104 14.83 -9.99 14.35
C LYS A 104 13.77 -9.54 13.35
N LEU A 105 13.93 -8.37 12.75
CA LEU A 105 13.05 -7.83 11.71
C LEU A 105 13.52 -8.29 10.33
N ARG A 106 12.58 -8.76 9.53
CA ARG A 106 12.78 -9.07 8.11
C ARG A 106 11.72 -8.39 7.26
N PHE A 107 12.15 -7.66 6.25
CA PHE A 107 11.25 -7.21 5.19
C PHE A 107 10.94 -8.40 4.26
N ILE A 108 9.66 -8.69 4.09
CA ILE A 108 9.15 -9.67 3.12
C ILE A 108 7.90 -9.06 2.50
N PRO A 109 7.90 -8.74 1.20
CA PRO A 109 6.82 -8.00 0.55
C PRO A 109 5.51 -8.78 0.55
N PHE A 110 4.39 -8.08 0.38
CA PHE A 110 3.09 -8.74 0.27
C PHE A 110 2.99 -9.62 -0.98
N PRO A 111 2.40 -10.83 -0.86
CA PRO A 111 2.27 -11.77 -1.98
C PRO A 111 1.09 -11.45 -2.88
N ILE A 112 1.26 -11.63 -4.19
CA ILE A 112 0.19 -11.60 -5.19
C ILE A 112 0.23 -12.90 -6.00
N ASP A 113 -0.93 -13.57 -6.17
CA ASP A 113 -1.04 -14.70 -7.08
C ASP A 113 -1.15 -14.18 -8.52
N VAL A 114 0.01 -13.95 -9.12
CA VAL A 114 0.13 -13.42 -10.49
C VAL A 114 -0.50 -14.32 -11.54
N ARG A 115 -0.57 -15.64 -11.29
CA ARG A 115 -1.12 -16.59 -12.26
C ARG A 115 -2.64 -16.54 -12.35
N ARG A 116 -3.30 -16.08 -11.30
CA ARG A 116 -4.77 -15.92 -11.22
C ARG A 116 -5.24 -14.49 -11.43
N ALA A 117 -4.31 -13.52 -11.54
CA ALA A 117 -4.66 -12.15 -11.80
C ALA A 117 -5.08 -12.01 -13.29
N PRO A 118 -6.35 -11.70 -13.59
CA PRO A 118 -6.79 -11.43 -14.96
C PRO A 118 -6.10 -10.16 -15.47
N LEU A 119 -5.71 -10.16 -16.74
CA LEU A 119 -5.13 -8.98 -17.37
C LEU A 119 -6.23 -8.05 -17.90
N ILE A 120 -5.95 -6.75 -17.96
CA ILE A 120 -6.81 -5.79 -18.66
C ILE A 120 -6.88 -6.13 -20.16
N ALA A 121 -8.00 -5.79 -20.81
CA ALA A 121 -8.25 -6.16 -22.21
C ALA A 121 -7.18 -5.65 -23.19
N ASP A 122 -6.57 -4.51 -22.87
CA ASP A 122 -5.58 -3.85 -23.72
C ASP A 122 -4.13 -4.15 -23.32
N PHE A 123 -3.88 -5.14 -22.43
CA PHE A 123 -2.56 -5.42 -21.89
C PHE A 123 -1.50 -5.72 -22.98
N ASP A 124 -1.86 -6.53 -23.98
CA ASP A 124 -0.94 -6.92 -25.05
C ASP A 124 -0.78 -5.88 -26.15
N LYS A 125 -1.48 -4.73 -26.05
CA LYS A 125 -1.32 -3.65 -27.03
C LYS A 125 -0.04 -2.87 -26.75
N THR A 126 0.68 -2.55 -27.81
CA THR A 126 1.90 -1.73 -27.77
C THR A 126 1.61 -0.24 -27.92
N ASP A 127 0.43 0.10 -28.47
CA ASP A 127 0.03 1.47 -28.76
C ASP A 127 -1.24 1.86 -27.99
N PHE A 128 -1.26 3.07 -27.46
CA PHE A 128 -2.47 3.66 -26.90
C PHE A 128 -3.17 4.50 -27.97
N PRO A 129 -4.46 4.22 -28.31
CA PRO A 129 -5.16 4.97 -29.36
C PRO A 129 -5.26 6.45 -29.02
N ALA A 130 -4.84 7.32 -29.96
CA ALA A 130 -4.78 8.77 -29.74
C ALA A 130 -6.13 9.38 -29.38
N GLU A 131 -7.22 8.89 -30.00
CA GLU A 131 -8.59 9.38 -29.80
C GLU A 131 -9.27 8.79 -28.55
N ARG A 132 -8.66 7.80 -27.90
CA ARG A 132 -9.28 7.17 -26.72
C ARG A 132 -8.94 7.97 -25.46
N PRO A 133 -9.94 8.29 -24.60
CA PRO A 133 -9.64 8.89 -23.29
C PRO A 133 -8.91 7.89 -22.39
N VAL A 134 -8.06 8.42 -21.50
CA VAL A 134 -7.48 7.65 -20.40
C VAL A 134 -8.55 7.43 -19.33
N ARG A 135 -8.80 6.17 -18.98
CA ARG A 135 -9.81 5.78 -18.00
C ARG A 135 -9.17 5.61 -16.63
N PHE A 136 -9.53 6.48 -15.71
CA PHE A 136 -9.04 6.50 -14.34
C PHE A 136 -10.04 5.85 -13.39
N PHE A 137 -9.60 4.85 -12.65
CA PHE A 137 -10.39 4.20 -11.63
C PHE A 137 -10.10 4.78 -10.24
N VAL A 138 -11.16 5.09 -9.49
CA VAL A 138 -11.08 5.51 -8.09
C VAL A 138 -12.08 4.73 -7.24
N GLY A 139 -11.58 3.89 -6.37
CA GLY A 139 -12.40 3.20 -5.36
C GLY A 139 -12.49 4.02 -4.06
N VAL A 140 -13.68 4.49 -3.73
CA VAL A 140 -13.91 5.30 -2.52
C VAL A 140 -14.56 4.46 -1.43
N GLN A 141 -13.89 4.41 -0.27
CA GLN A 141 -14.48 3.96 0.99
C GLN A 141 -14.69 5.21 1.86
N ARG A 142 -15.95 5.59 2.13
CA ARG A 142 -16.29 6.85 2.82
C ARG A 142 -15.50 7.04 4.11
N ASP A 143 -15.48 6.02 4.95
CA ASP A 143 -14.82 6.05 6.26
C ASP A 143 -13.28 6.12 6.18
N ARG A 144 -12.69 5.91 5.01
CA ARG A 144 -11.24 5.90 4.80
C ARG A 144 -10.75 6.94 3.80
N SER A 145 -11.63 7.75 3.23
CA SER A 145 -11.27 8.69 2.17
C SER A 145 -10.24 9.73 2.64
N SER A 146 -10.47 10.37 3.78
CA SER A 146 -9.51 11.32 4.36
C SER A 146 -8.23 10.66 4.88
N TYR A 147 -8.32 9.40 5.30
CA TYR A 147 -7.18 8.60 5.72
C TYR A 147 -6.24 8.33 4.55
N LYS A 148 -6.77 7.82 3.44
CA LYS A 148 -6.02 7.51 2.23
C LYS A 148 -5.68 8.72 1.37
N GLY A 149 -6.36 9.85 1.55
CA GLY A 149 -6.24 11.03 0.68
C GLY A 149 -6.92 10.88 -0.67
N THR A 150 -7.83 9.91 -0.83
CA THR A 150 -8.57 9.72 -2.07
C THR A 150 -9.50 10.88 -2.40
N ASP A 151 -9.92 11.66 -1.41
CA ASP A 151 -10.67 12.90 -1.59
C ASP A 151 -9.83 13.98 -2.28
N VAL A 152 -8.55 14.12 -1.93
CA VAL A 152 -7.60 15.04 -2.58
C VAL A 152 -7.33 14.59 -4.01
N MET A 153 -7.03 13.31 -4.19
CA MET A 153 -6.77 12.72 -5.51
C MET A 153 -7.99 12.88 -6.44
N LEU A 154 -9.19 12.67 -5.92
CA LEU A 154 -10.42 12.79 -6.70
C LEU A 154 -10.71 14.24 -7.10
N ARG A 155 -10.41 15.23 -6.26
CA ARG A 155 -10.56 16.67 -6.63
C ARG A 155 -9.62 17.01 -7.79
N ALA A 156 -8.35 16.63 -7.70
CA ALA A 156 -7.38 16.84 -8.78
C ALA A 156 -7.83 16.18 -10.10
N LEU A 157 -8.31 14.92 -10.02
CA LEU A 157 -8.78 14.18 -11.19
C LEU A 157 -10.04 14.80 -11.80
N ARG A 158 -11.00 15.23 -10.99
CA ARG A 158 -12.23 15.90 -11.48
C ARG A 158 -11.94 17.25 -12.12
N ARG A 159 -10.97 17.99 -11.61
CA ARG A 159 -10.48 19.21 -12.25
C ARG A 159 -9.93 18.90 -13.63
N LEU A 160 -9.07 17.89 -13.75
CA LEU A 160 -8.48 17.50 -15.04
C LEU A 160 -9.55 17.02 -16.04
N GLU A 161 -10.53 16.22 -15.58
CA GLU A 161 -11.67 15.77 -16.41
C GLU A 161 -12.50 16.95 -16.93
N ALA A 162 -12.74 17.97 -16.10
CA ALA A 162 -13.48 19.17 -16.52
C ALA A 162 -12.71 20.03 -17.54
N GLU A 163 -11.39 20.08 -17.43
CA GLU A 163 -10.51 20.80 -18.36
C GLU A 163 -10.29 20.04 -19.68
N ARG A 164 -10.33 18.69 -19.64
CA ARG A 164 -10.03 17.80 -20.78
C ARG A 164 -11.06 16.65 -20.93
N PRO A 165 -12.33 16.95 -21.16
CA PRO A 165 -13.42 15.97 -21.11
C PRO A 165 -13.32 14.89 -22.20
N ASP A 166 -12.69 15.17 -23.33
CA ASP A 166 -12.52 14.21 -24.43
C ASP A 166 -11.29 13.28 -24.22
N GLU A 167 -10.42 13.60 -23.25
CA GLU A 167 -9.19 12.85 -23.03
C GLU A 167 -9.15 12.10 -21.70
N VAL A 168 -10.06 12.43 -20.78
CA VAL A 168 -10.13 11.87 -19.42
C VAL A 168 -11.51 11.31 -19.14
N GLN A 169 -11.55 10.08 -18.65
CA GLN A 169 -12.79 9.44 -18.19
C GLN A 169 -12.58 8.95 -16.75
N VAL A 170 -13.44 9.36 -15.83
CA VAL A 170 -13.39 8.96 -14.42
C VAL A 170 -14.43 7.88 -14.12
N VAL A 171 -13.93 6.71 -13.69
CA VAL A 171 -14.76 5.59 -13.20
C VAL A 171 -14.64 5.56 -11.68
N LYS A 172 -15.57 6.20 -11.00
CA LYS A 172 -15.67 6.20 -9.55
C LYS A 172 -16.62 5.09 -9.09
N VAL A 173 -16.17 4.24 -8.17
CA VAL A 173 -17.03 3.30 -7.44
C VAL A 173 -16.99 3.58 -5.94
N GLU A 174 -18.12 3.37 -5.27
CA GLU A 174 -18.25 3.68 -3.86
C GLU A 174 -19.10 2.61 -3.16
N ASN A 175 -18.50 1.93 -2.17
CA ASN A 175 -19.15 0.90 -1.35
C ASN A 175 -19.88 -0.19 -2.17
N VAL A 176 -19.34 -0.59 -3.32
CA VAL A 176 -19.87 -1.67 -4.15
C VAL A 176 -19.35 -3.04 -3.71
N PRO A 177 -20.06 -4.15 -4.06
CA PRO A 177 -19.54 -5.49 -3.88
C PRO A 177 -18.18 -5.71 -4.54
N PHE A 178 -17.36 -6.57 -3.98
CA PHE A 178 -15.97 -6.77 -4.44
C PHE A 178 -15.86 -7.22 -5.91
N GLU A 179 -16.80 -8.04 -6.39
CA GLU A 179 -16.81 -8.46 -7.81
C GLU A 179 -17.13 -7.32 -8.78
N GLU A 180 -18.03 -6.43 -8.40
CA GLU A 180 -18.33 -5.21 -9.18
C GLU A 180 -17.14 -4.26 -9.17
N TYR A 181 -16.48 -4.11 -8.01
CA TYR A 181 -15.27 -3.33 -7.88
C TYR A 181 -14.18 -3.82 -8.84
N LYS A 182 -13.89 -5.13 -8.84
CA LYS A 182 -12.90 -5.73 -9.73
C LYS A 182 -13.25 -5.54 -11.20
N LYS A 183 -14.50 -5.74 -11.58
CA LYS A 183 -14.97 -5.56 -12.95
C LYS A 183 -14.80 -4.12 -13.43
N ALA A 184 -15.18 -3.15 -12.60
CA ALA A 184 -15.02 -1.73 -12.92
C ALA A 184 -13.54 -1.36 -13.04
N MET A 185 -12.68 -1.84 -12.13
CA MET A 185 -11.24 -1.60 -12.17
C MET A 185 -10.61 -2.17 -13.45
N LEU A 186 -10.94 -3.40 -13.85
CA LEU A 186 -10.43 -4.04 -15.07
C LEU A 186 -10.84 -3.32 -16.37
N SER A 187 -11.85 -2.47 -16.34
CA SER A 187 -12.26 -1.65 -17.50
C SER A 187 -11.45 -0.36 -17.66
N CYS A 188 -10.50 -0.09 -16.76
CA CYS A 188 -9.73 1.14 -16.70
C CYS A 188 -8.25 0.93 -17.06
N ASP A 189 -7.53 2.03 -17.25
CA ASP A 189 -6.12 2.05 -17.59
C ASP A 189 -5.24 2.40 -16.38
N VAL A 190 -5.76 3.25 -15.50
CA VAL A 190 -5.03 3.81 -14.36
C VAL A 190 -5.86 3.67 -13.09
N LEU A 191 -5.23 3.22 -12.00
CA LEU A 191 -5.81 3.19 -10.64
C LEU A 191 -5.22 4.33 -9.80
N LEU A 192 -6.08 5.11 -9.11
CA LEU A 192 -5.69 5.97 -8.01
C LEU A 192 -5.94 5.23 -6.68
N ASP A 193 -4.88 4.99 -5.87
CA ASP A 193 -5.01 4.21 -4.63
C ASP A 193 -4.91 5.06 -3.36
N GLN A 194 -3.72 5.53 -3.00
CA GLN A 194 -3.50 6.25 -1.74
C GLN A 194 -2.40 7.29 -1.85
N LEU A 195 -2.55 8.39 -1.07
CA LEU A 195 -1.71 9.58 -1.15
C LEU A 195 -0.67 9.66 -0.02
N TYR A 196 -0.99 9.12 1.16
CA TYR A 196 -0.16 9.28 2.36
C TYR A 196 0.69 8.04 2.65
N SER A 197 1.26 7.43 1.62
CA SER A 197 2.13 6.27 1.75
C SER A 197 3.36 6.36 0.86
N TYR A 198 4.41 5.67 1.23
CA TYR A 198 5.64 5.50 0.45
C TYR A 198 5.54 4.35 -0.53
N THR A 199 4.70 3.36 -0.23
CA THR A 199 4.58 2.11 -0.98
C THR A 199 3.16 1.84 -1.44
N PRO A 200 2.96 1.14 -2.58
CA PRO A 200 1.65 0.64 -2.97
C PRO A 200 1.19 -0.46 -2.01
N ALA A 201 -0.07 -0.39 -1.59
CA ALA A 201 -0.69 -1.44 -0.78
C ALA A 201 -1.37 -2.51 -1.64
N MET A 202 -2.00 -3.51 -1.00
CA MET A 202 -2.58 -4.69 -1.66
C MET A 202 -3.49 -4.38 -2.84
N ASN A 203 -4.29 -3.31 -2.77
CA ASN A 203 -5.19 -2.92 -3.87
C ASN A 203 -4.40 -2.47 -5.11
N ALA A 204 -3.38 -1.62 -4.90
CA ALA A 204 -2.49 -1.18 -5.97
C ALA A 204 -1.67 -2.34 -6.55
N LEU A 205 -1.10 -3.21 -5.69
CA LEU A 205 -0.36 -4.40 -6.14
C LEU A 205 -1.25 -5.34 -6.96
N GLN A 206 -2.51 -5.52 -6.57
CA GLN A 206 -3.46 -6.33 -7.34
C GLN A 206 -3.77 -5.68 -8.70
N ALA A 207 -3.94 -4.37 -8.77
CA ALA A 207 -4.15 -3.65 -10.03
C ALA A 207 -2.93 -3.75 -10.95
N MET A 208 -1.72 -3.57 -10.41
CA MET A 208 -0.47 -3.74 -11.14
C MET A 208 -0.31 -5.16 -11.71
N ALA A 209 -0.70 -6.17 -10.94
CA ALA A 209 -0.72 -7.56 -11.39
C ALA A 209 -1.68 -7.80 -12.57
N GLN A 210 -2.69 -6.96 -12.72
CA GLN A 210 -3.65 -6.98 -13.84
C GLN A 210 -3.20 -6.10 -15.01
N GLY A 211 -2.10 -5.38 -14.87
CA GLY A 211 -1.56 -4.50 -15.89
C GLY A 211 -2.10 -3.06 -15.85
N LEU A 212 -2.77 -2.64 -14.77
CA LEU A 212 -3.10 -1.23 -14.62
C LEU A 212 -1.86 -0.43 -14.23
N VAL A 213 -1.80 0.81 -14.70
CA VAL A 213 -0.88 1.81 -14.17
C VAL A 213 -1.41 2.32 -12.84
N VAL A 214 -0.55 2.52 -11.86
CA VAL A 214 -0.96 2.93 -10.51
C VAL A 214 -0.40 4.30 -10.18
N VAL A 215 -1.28 5.20 -9.73
CA VAL A 215 -0.96 6.48 -9.10
C VAL A 215 -1.11 6.32 -7.59
N SER A 216 0.01 6.33 -6.87
CA SER A 216 0.08 6.07 -5.43
C SER A 216 1.42 6.54 -4.86
N GLY A 217 1.73 6.22 -3.61
CA GLY A 217 3.10 6.29 -3.12
C GLY A 217 4.01 5.32 -3.87
N GLY A 218 5.11 5.84 -4.37
CA GLY A 218 6.16 5.13 -5.09
C GLY A 218 7.51 5.78 -4.80
N GLU A 219 7.75 6.09 -3.52
CA GLU A 219 8.96 6.76 -3.06
C GLU A 219 10.21 5.89 -3.28
N PRO A 220 11.41 6.49 -3.44
CA PRO A 220 12.65 5.75 -3.65
C PRO A 220 12.86 4.64 -2.62
N GLU A 221 12.52 4.89 -1.36
CA GLU A 221 12.68 3.93 -0.26
C GLU A 221 11.88 2.63 -0.49
N SER A 222 10.76 2.71 -1.21
CA SER A 222 9.97 1.51 -1.54
C SER A 222 10.67 0.61 -2.57
N TYR A 223 11.42 1.19 -3.47
CA TYR A 223 12.22 0.45 -4.46
C TYR A 223 13.54 -0.05 -3.87
N GLU A 224 14.18 0.77 -3.05
CA GLU A 224 15.44 0.42 -2.36
C GLU A 224 15.29 -0.81 -1.48
N ILE A 225 14.21 -0.90 -0.67
CA ILE A 225 14.00 -2.03 0.23
C ILE A 225 13.75 -3.35 -0.54
N LEU A 226 13.25 -3.26 -1.77
CA LEU A 226 13.07 -4.39 -2.69
C LEU A 226 14.33 -4.72 -3.49
N GLY A 227 15.32 -3.83 -3.50
CA GLY A 227 16.48 -3.93 -4.39
C GLY A 227 16.11 -3.69 -5.87
N CYS A 228 15.04 -2.92 -6.12
CA CYS A 228 14.57 -2.62 -7.47
C CYS A 228 15.27 -1.37 -8.00
N THR A 229 16.09 -1.51 -9.05
CA THR A 229 16.91 -0.41 -9.59
C THR A 229 16.62 -0.06 -11.03
N ASP A 230 15.89 -0.90 -11.76
CA ASP A 230 15.75 -0.85 -13.22
C ASP A 230 14.34 -0.46 -13.72
N ILE A 231 13.31 -0.65 -12.91
CA ILE A 231 11.92 -0.32 -13.27
C ILE A 231 11.23 0.46 -12.15
N HIS A 232 10.49 1.51 -12.52
CA HIS A 232 9.76 2.37 -11.57
C HIS A 232 8.36 2.66 -12.10
N PRO A 233 7.47 1.63 -12.14
CA PRO A 233 6.17 1.73 -12.83
C PRO A 233 5.11 2.54 -12.09
N ILE A 234 5.33 2.84 -10.80
CA ILE A 234 4.37 3.57 -9.98
C ILE A 234 4.52 5.06 -10.26
N VAL A 235 3.42 5.71 -10.62
CA VAL A 235 3.37 7.16 -10.71
C VAL A 235 3.28 7.72 -9.29
N ASN A 236 4.42 8.13 -8.77
CA ASN A 236 4.52 8.68 -7.42
C ASN A 236 3.83 10.04 -7.32
N VAL A 237 3.05 10.23 -6.26
CA VAL A 237 2.36 11.49 -5.95
C VAL A 237 2.67 11.94 -4.53
N LEU A 238 2.94 13.23 -4.39
CA LEU A 238 3.12 13.87 -3.10
C LEU A 238 1.76 14.27 -2.49
N PRO A 239 1.64 14.38 -1.16
CA PRO A 239 0.37 14.61 -0.48
C PRO A 239 -0.13 16.07 -0.59
N ASN A 240 -0.29 16.53 -1.82
CA ASN A 240 -0.94 17.80 -2.15
C ASN A 240 -1.66 17.73 -3.51
N GLU A 241 -2.74 18.50 -3.66
CA GLU A 241 -3.60 18.46 -4.84
C GLU A 241 -2.89 18.92 -6.13
N ALA A 242 -1.97 19.87 -6.01
CA ALA A 242 -1.24 20.40 -7.17
C ALA A 242 -0.32 19.36 -7.78
N ASP A 243 0.44 18.64 -6.95
CA ASP A 243 1.30 17.55 -7.42
C ASP A 243 0.49 16.42 -8.06
N VAL A 244 -0.58 15.97 -7.39
CA VAL A 244 -1.49 14.95 -7.95
C VAL A 244 -2.01 15.40 -9.33
N TYR A 245 -2.48 16.64 -9.46
CA TYR A 245 -2.96 17.17 -10.73
C TYR A 245 -1.87 17.14 -11.82
N GLU A 246 -0.66 17.59 -11.51
CA GLU A 246 0.45 17.59 -12.47
C GLU A 246 0.85 16.18 -12.92
N GLN A 247 0.88 15.20 -12.00
CA GLN A 247 1.18 13.81 -12.35
C GLN A 247 0.09 13.20 -13.23
N LEU A 248 -1.19 13.45 -12.92
CA LEU A 248 -2.31 12.99 -13.74
C LEU A 248 -2.30 13.64 -15.12
N ARG A 249 -2.04 14.96 -15.20
CA ARG A 249 -1.89 15.68 -16.47
C ARG A 249 -0.76 15.11 -17.31
N ALA A 250 0.41 14.86 -16.69
CA ALA A 250 1.55 14.25 -17.38
C ALA A 250 1.25 12.86 -17.95
N LEU A 251 0.46 12.04 -17.24
CA LEU A 251 -0.01 10.76 -17.77
C LEU A 251 -0.88 10.92 -19.01
N VAL A 252 -1.78 11.90 -19.04
CA VAL A 252 -2.64 12.17 -20.20
C VAL A 252 -1.83 12.76 -21.36
N ASP A 253 -0.92 13.70 -21.09
CA ASP A 253 -0.04 14.31 -22.09
C ASP A 253 0.89 13.27 -22.77
N HIS A 254 1.27 12.24 -22.03
CA HIS A 254 2.17 11.18 -22.50
C HIS A 254 1.48 9.80 -22.52
N LYS A 255 0.17 9.75 -22.82
CA LYS A 255 -0.63 8.50 -22.80
C LYS A 255 -0.07 7.39 -23.71
N ALA A 256 0.73 7.72 -24.71
CA ALA A 256 1.45 6.74 -25.53
C ALA A 256 2.41 5.83 -24.71
N ARG A 257 2.80 6.24 -23.48
CA ARG A 257 3.63 5.43 -22.57
C ARG A 257 2.83 4.46 -21.68
N LEU A 258 1.50 4.56 -21.66
CA LEU A 258 0.67 3.70 -20.81
C LEU A 258 0.88 2.21 -21.07
N PRO A 259 0.99 1.71 -22.33
CA PRO A 259 1.29 0.30 -22.56
C PRO A 259 2.62 -0.15 -21.92
N GLN A 260 3.67 0.65 -22.05
CA GLN A 260 4.96 0.37 -21.42
C GLN A 260 4.83 0.31 -19.89
N LEU A 261 4.20 1.32 -19.26
CA LEU A 261 3.98 1.35 -17.81
C LEU A 261 3.11 0.18 -17.33
N SER A 262 2.14 -0.25 -18.13
CA SER A 262 1.30 -1.43 -17.87
C SER A 262 2.16 -2.71 -17.79
N HIS A 263 3.04 -2.93 -18.77
CA HIS A 263 3.97 -4.07 -18.77
C HIS A 263 4.96 -4.00 -17.61
N GLU A 264 5.53 -2.83 -17.33
CA GLU A 264 6.43 -2.63 -16.19
C GLU A 264 5.73 -2.87 -14.86
N SER A 265 4.46 -2.46 -14.70
CA SER A 265 3.63 -2.76 -13.53
C SER A 265 3.51 -4.26 -13.30
N ARG A 266 3.15 -5.00 -14.34
CA ARG A 266 3.04 -6.47 -14.27
C ARG A 266 4.38 -7.11 -13.95
N LEU A 267 5.46 -6.70 -14.61
CA LEU A 267 6.81 -7.21 -14.40
C LEU A 267 7.30 -6.95 -12.97
N TYR A 268 7.00 -5.77 -12.40
CA TYR A 268 7.31 -5.44 -11.03
C TYR A 268 6.68 -6.44 -10.05
N ILE A 269 5.39 -6.76 -10.23
CA ILE A 269 4.71 -7.76 -9.38
C ILE A 269 5.31 -9.16 -9.56
N GLU A 270 5.59 -9.60 -10.78
CA GLU A 270 6.20 -10.91 -11.05
C GLU A 270 7.60 -11.05 -10.45
N ARG A 271 8.37 -9.97 -10.40
CA ARG A 271 9.72 -9.98 -9.83
C ARG A 271 9.72 -9.98 -8.30
N TYR A 272 8.92 -9.11 -7.69
CA TYR A 272 9.05 -8.78 -6.27
C TYR A 272 7.89 -9.26 -5.39
N HIS A 273 6.72 -9.51 -5.98
CA HIS A 273 5.49 -9.84 -5.23
C HIS A 273 4.89 -11.20 -5.59
N ASP A 274 5.55 -11.99 -6.46
CA ASP A 274 5.07 -13.35 -6.77
C ASP A 274 4.94 -14.17 -5.49
N HIS A 275 3.73 -14.71 -5.25
CA HIS A 275 3.40 -15.39 -4.01
C HIS A 275 4.27 -16.61 -3.71
N LEU A 276 4.83 -17.28 -4.72
CA LEU A 276 5.75 -18.41 -4.51
C LEU A 276 7.12 -17.94 -4.03
N LYS A 277 7.64 -16.85 -4.62
CA LYS A 277 8.89 -16.23 -4.17
C LYS A 277 8.75 -15.70 -2.75
N VAL A 278 7.63 -15.03 -2.47
CA VAL A 278 7.33 -14.51 -1.14
C VAL A 278 7.19 -15.64 -0.12
N ALA A 279 6.48 -16.72 -0.46
CA ALA A 279 6.37 -17.90 0.41
C ALA A 279 7.74 -18.53 0.71
N GLN A 280 8.63 -18.61 -0.29
CA GLN A 280 9.99 -19.10 -0.07
C GLN A 280 10.78 -18.19 0.87
N ALA A 281 10.66 -16.85 0.73
CA ALA A 281 11.31 -15.91 1.64
C ALA A 281 10.84 -16.06 3.11
N TYR A 282 9.55 -16.38 3.31
CA TYR A 282 9.04 -16.72 4.66
C TYR A 282 9.68 -18.00 5.20
N LEU A 283 9.75 -19.05 4.39
CA LEU A 283 10.35 -20.33 4.79
C LEU A 283 11.83 -20.15 5.14
N ASP A 284 12.58 -19.42 4.31
CA ASP A 284 14.00 -19.13 4.53
C ASP A 284 14.22 -18.35 5.84
N PHE A 285 13.38 -17.33 6.08
CA PHE A 285 13.44 -16.54 7.32
C PHE A 285 13.10 -17.40 8.53
N TRP A 286 12.03 -18.18 8.49
CA TRP A 286 11.66 -19.04 9.60
C TRP A 286 12.70 -20.12 9.91
N GLN A 287 13.42 -20.62 8.90
CA GLN A 287 14.51 -21.58 9.08
C GLN A 287 15.79 -20.93 9.60
N SER A 288 16.06 -19.66 9.29
CA SER A 288 17.27 -18.97 9.72
C SER A 288 17.29 -18.67 11.23
N ILE A 289 16.12 -18.52 11.85
CA ILE A 289 15.99 -18.24 13.29
C ILE A 289 16.24 -19.52 14.08
N GLY A 290 17.31 -19.51 14.92
CA GLY A 290 17.63 -20.62 15.81
C GLY A 290 18.50 -21.76 15.17
N LYS A 291 19.32 -21.40 14.18
CA LYS A 291 20.55 -22.14 13.85
C LYS A 291 21.67 -21.73 14.77
#